data_ccb8718e885437b93bbea3229dbeb1de
#
_entry.id   ccb8718e885437b93bbea3229dbeb1de
#
_cell.length_a   1.000
_cell.length_b   1.000
_cell.length_c   1.000
_cell.angle_alpha   90.00
_cell.angle_beta   90.00
_cell.angle_gamma   90.00
#
_symmetry.space_group_name_H-M   'P 1'
#
loop_
_entity.id
_entity.type
_entity.pdbx_description
1 polymer ?
#
loop_
_entity_poly.entity_id
_entity_poly.type
_entity_poly.pdbx_seq_one_letter_code
_entity_poly.pdbx_strand_id
1 'polypeptide(L)'
;MLFRSVKAKYPDQWLAYNLSPSFNWPKAMSVDEQATFIERLGQLGYIWQFITLAGLHTTALAIHKFSEDFAREGMKAYAQNVQQIEMDEGVDVLKHQKWSGAEYIDGLLKLAQGGVSATAAMGQGVTEDQFKSNL
;
A
#
# COMPACT_ATOMS: atom_id res chain seq x y z
N MET A 1 -17.49 25.24 18.47
CA MET A 1 -16.49 24.33 17.87
C MET A 1 -15.44 25.15 17.17
N LEU A 2 -14.16 24.88 17.39
CA LEU A 2 -13.00 25.68 16.92
C LEU A 2 -13.01 25.95 15.40
N PHE A 3 -13.30 24.93 14.57
CA PHE A 3 -13.31 25.09 13.10
C PHE A 3 -14.32 26.13 12.61
N ARG A 4 -15.50 26.23 13.24
CA ARG A 4 -16.52 27.24 12.89
C ARG A 4 -16.02 28.64 13.14
N SER A 5 -15.31 28.85 14.25
CA SER A 5 -14.71 30.14 14.59
C SER A 5 -13.61 30.53 13.60
N VAL A 6 -12.78 29.57 13.18
CA VAL A 6 -11.75 29.79 12.16
C VAL A 6 -12.41 30.16 10.82
N LYS A 7 -13.37 29.39 10.35
CA LYS A 7 -14.05 29.64 9.06
C LYS A 7 -14.87 30.94 9.07
N ALA A 8 -15.45 31.34 10.18
CA ALA A 8 -16.14 32.61 10.30
C ALA A 8 -15.20 33.81 10.14
N LYS A 9 -13.94 33.70 10.61
CA LYS A 9 -12.94 34.77 10.52
C LYS A 9 -12.12 34.70 9.24
N TYR A 10 -11.86 33.47 8.75
CA TYR A 10 -11.03 33.19 7.60
C TYR A 10 -11.76 32.17 6.72
N PRO A 11 -12.71 32.60 5.88
CA PRO A 11 -13.57 31.66 5.11
C PRO A 11 -12.79 30.79 4.14
N ASP A 12 -11.69 31.28 3.58
CA ASP A 12 -10.85 30.57 2.62
C ASP A 12 -9.77 29.68 3.28
N GLN A 13 -9.69 29.68 4.61
CA GLN A 13 -8.70 28.89 5.33
C GLN A 13 -8.91 27.39 5.08
N TRP A 14 -7.90 26.73 4.55
CA TRP A 14 -7.88 25.28 4.41
C TRP A 14 -7.75 24.60 5.76
N LEU A 15 -8.51 23.52 5.95
CA LEU A 15 -8.50 22.72 7.17
C LEU A 15 -8.03 21.30 6.85
N ALA A 16 -7.25 20.73 7.76
CA ALA A 16 -6.86 19.32 7.72
C ALA A 16 -7.46 18.58 8.92
N TYR A 17 -7.78 17.31 8.75
CA TYR A 17 -8.29 16.46 9.82
C TYR A 17 -7.45 15.19 9.97
N ASN A 18 -6.99 14.93 11.19
CA ASN A 18 -6.29 13.70 11.53
C ASN A 18 -7.29 12.64 12.00
N LEU A 19 -7.41 11.57 11.21
CA LEU A 19 -8.16 10.35 11.55
C LEU A 19 -7.30 9.47 12.47
N SER A 20 -7.03 9.97 13.67
CA SER A 20 -6.07 9.34 14.59
C SER A 20 -6.45 7.90 14.95
N PRO A 21 -5.52 6.92 14.86
CA PRO A 21 -5.74 5.55 15.30
C PRO A 21 -5.87 5.40 16.81
N SER A 22 -5.61 6.47 17.58
CA SER A 22 -5.83 6.49 19.04
C SER A 22 -7.31 6.51 19.43
N PHE A 23 -8.22 6.84 18.52
CA PHE A 23 -9.65 6.78 18.76
C PHE A 23 -10.21 5.41 18.38
N ASN A 24 -11.13 4.92 19.22
CA ASN A 24 -11.89 3.71 18.89
C ASN A 24 -13.06 4.08 17.97
N TRP A 25 -12.79 4.19 16.69
CA TRP A 25 -13.78 4.57 15.66
C TRP A 25 -15.01 3.67 15.62
N PRO A 26 -14.88 2.32 15.65
CA PRO A 26 -16.02 1.43 15.65
C PRO A 26 -16.96 1.61 16.85
N LYS A 27 -16.41 2.02 18.01
CA LYS A 27 -17.21 2.32 19.20
C LYS A 27 -17.83 3.71 19.15
N ALA A 28 -17.20 4.66 18.50
CA ALA A 28 -17.59 6.06 18.48
C ALA A 28 -18.68 6.38 17.43
N MET A 29 -18.76 5.58 16.38
CA MET A 29 -19.64 5.84 15.23
C MET A 29 -20.23 4.54 14.69
N SER A 30 -21.49 4.63 14.23
CA SER A 30 -22.13 3.56 13.47
C SER A 30 -21.45 3.33 12.11
N VAL A 31 -21.73 2.20 11.47
CA VAL A 31 -21.18 1.89 10.12
C VAL A 31 -21.57 2.95 9.09
N ASP A 32 -22.82 3.43 9.13
CA ASP A 32 -23.30 4.47 8.22
C ASP A 32 -22.62 5.82 8.45
N GLU A 33 -22.35 6.17 9.70
CA GLU A 33 -21.59 7.37 10.04
C GLU A 33 -20.13 7.24 9.56
N GLN A 34 -19.51 6.07 9.71
CA GLN A 34 -18.16 5.81 9.20
C GLN A 34 -18.12 5.93 7.67
N ALA A 35 -19.10 5.37 6.96
CA ALA A 35 -19.19 5.41 5.50
C ALA A 35 -19.29 6.84 4.94
N THR A 36 -19.95 7.74 5.64
CA THR A 36 -20.17 9.14 5.20
C THR A 36 -19.22 10.15 5.84
N PHE A 37 -18.32 9.70 6.72
CA PHE A 37 -17.53 10.60 7.56
C PHE A 37 -16.60 11.52 6.76
N ILE A 38 -15.92 11.00 5.75
CA ILE A 38 -14.99 11.77 4.90
C ILE A 38 -15.74 12.83 4.10
N GLU A 39 -16.88 12.48 3.52
CA GLU A 39 -17.74 13.43 2.79
C GLU A 39 -18.21 14.56 3.70
N ARG A 40 -18.68 14.23 4.89
CA ARG A 40 -19.13 15.21 5.90
C ARG A 40 -18.01 16.15 6.35
N LEU A 41 -16.78 15.63 6.49
CA LEU A 41 -15.61 16.47 6.75
C LEU A 41 -15.34 17.44 5.59
N GLY A 42 -15.44 16.97 4.36
CA GLY A 42 -15.34 17.82 3.16
C GLY A 42 -16.33 18.96 3.15
N GLN A 43 -17.60 18.67 3.43
CA GLN A 43 -18.69 19.67 3.55
C GLN A 43 -18.43 20.71 4.65
N LEU A 44 -17.68 20.36 5.68
CA LEU A 44 -17.25 21.27 6.75
C LEU A 44 -15.99 22.07 6.41
N GLY A 45 -15.40 21.86 5.22
CA GLY A 45 -14.22 22.56 4.74
C GLY A 45 -12.88 21.93 5.14
N TYR A 46 -12.89 20.68 5.59
CA TYR A 46 -11.67 19.90 5.75
C TYR A 46 -11.29 19.30 4.40
N ILE A 47 -10.40 19.96 3.69
CA ILE A 47 -10.00 19.57 2.32
C ILE A 47 -8.94 18.48 2.28
N TRP A 48 -8.28 18.22 3.41
CA TRP A 48 -7.29 17.17 3.54
C TRP A 48 -7.52 16.35 4.80
N GLN A 49 -7.60 15.01 4.63
CA GLN A 49 -7.69 14.06 5.72
C GLN A 49 -6.52 13.09 5.63
N PHE A 50 -6.03 12.66 6.78
CA PHE A 50 -4.95 11.70 6.88
C PHE A 50 -5.11 10.80 8.10
N ILE A 51 -4.59 9.58 8.00
CA ILE A 51 -4.56 8.61 9.10
C ILE A 51 -3.11 8.48 9.54
N THR A 52 -2.79 8.98 10.72
CA THR A 52 -1.46 8.79 11.31
C THR A 52 -1.19 7.30 11.50
N LEU A 53 0.02 6.85 11.15
CA LEU A 53 0.46 5.45 11.30
C LEU A 53 -0.39 4.42 10.53
N ALA A 54 -1.17 4.83 9.52
CA ALA A 54 -1.99 3.90 8.75
C ALA A 54 -1.15 2.76 8.16
N GLY A 55 0.00 3.07 7.57
CA GLY A 55 0.92 2.08 7.00
C GLY A 55 1.43 1.09 8.05
N LEU A 56 1.77 1.58 9.25
CA LEU A 56 2.19 0.71 10.35
C LEU A 56 1.08 -0.28 10.75
N HIS A 57 -0.15 0.22 10.96
CA HIS A 57 -1.27 -0.62 11.39
C HIS A 57 -1.69 -1.64 10.32
N THR A 58 -1.76 -1.23 9.06
CA THR A 58 -2.13 -2.14 7.95
C THR A 58 -1.07 -3.20 7.74
N THR A 59 0.22 -2.83 7.75
CA THR A 59 1.33 -3.78 7.63
C THR A 59 1.36 -4.74 8.81
N ALA A 60 1.25 -4.25 10.04
CA ALA A 60 1.23 -5.10 11.24
C ALA A 60 0.08 -6.11 11.22
N LEU A 61 -1.12 -5.68 10.83
CA LEU A 61 -2.28 -6.58 10.70
C LEU A 61 -2.07 -7.64 9.62
N ALA A 62 -1.55 -7.26 8.47
CA ALA A 62 -1.28 -8.20 7.37
C ALA A 62 -0.23 -9.23 7.77
N ILE A 63 0.88 -8.80 8.37
CA ILE A 63 1.94 -9.69 8.83
C ILE A 63 1.43 -10.62 9.96
N HIS A 64 0.64 -10.10 10.89
CA HIS A 64 0.05 -10.92 11.96
C HIS A 64 -0.77 -12.07 11.38
N LYS A 65 -1.72 -11.78 10.50
CA LYS A 65 -2.54 -12.80 9.84
C LYS A 65 -1.71 -13.81 9.05
N PHE A 66 -0.79 -13.30 8.23
CA PHE A 66 0.10 -14.16 7.45
C PHE A 66 0.94 -15.08 8.33
N SER A 67 1.49 -14.58 9.43
CA SER A 67 2.33 -15.38 10.35
C SER A 67 1.55 -16.52 11.00
N GLU A 68 0.30 -16.29 11.40
CA GLU A 68 -0.58 -17.33 11.93
C GLU A 68 -0.89 -18.41 10.88
N ASP A 69 -1.20 -17.99 9.66
CA ASP A 69 -1.49 -18.91 8.56
C ASP A 69 -0.24 -19.69 8.14
N PHE A 70 0.90 -19.04 8.04
CA PHE A 70 2.16 -19.67 7.68
C PHE A 70 2.61 -20.69 8.74
N ALA A 71 2.41 -20.42 10.02
CA ALA A 71 2.69 -21.36 11.10
C ALA A 71 1.87 -22.65 11.00
N ARG A 72 0.66 -22.58 10.44
CA ARG A 72 -0.23 -23.74 10.26
C ARG A 72 -0.03 -24.47 8.93
N GLU A 73 0.16 -23.72 7.85
CA GLU A 73 0.06 -24.23 6.48
C GLU A 73 1.35 -24.08 5.64
N GLY A 74 2.38 -23.43 6.21
CA GLY A 74 3.66 -23.25 5.54
C GLY A 74 3.55 -22.53 4.19
N MET A 75 4.25 -23.03 3.19
CA MET A 75 4.28 -22.43 1.84
C MET A 75 2.92 -22.28 1.19
N LYS A 76 1.94 -23.13 1.52
CA LYS A 76 0.58 -23.00 1.00
C LYS A 76 -0.04 -21.65 1.39
N ALA A 77 0.16 -21.20 2.65
CA ALA A 77 -0.33 -19.91 3.11
C ALA A 77 0.27 -18.77 2.28
N TYR A 78 1.57 -18.80 2.02
CA TYR A 78 2.20 -17.79 1.18
C TYR A 78 1.67 -17.80 -0.25
N ALA A 79 1.65 -18.98 -0.88
CA ALA A 79 1.26 -19.12 -2.27
C ALA A 79 -0.21 -18.72 -2.52
N GLN A 80 -1.13 -19.09 -1.61
CA GLN A 80 -2.56 -18.88 -1.81
C GLN A 80 -3.06 -17.56 -1.20
N ASN A 81 -2.57 -17.18 -0.01
CA ASN A 81 -3.09 -16.04 0.72
C ASN A 81 -2.32 -14.73 0.45
N VAL A 82 -1.19 -14.82 -0.27
CA VAL A 82 -0.40 -13.65 -0.66
C VAL A 82 -0.25 -13.63 -2.18
N GLN A 83 0.55 -14.54 -2.75
CA GLN A 83 0.96 -14.48 -4.15
C GLN A 83 -0.20 -14.61 -5.13
N GLN A 84 -1.13 -15.54 -4.85
CA GLN A 84 -2.32 -15.72 -5.71
C GLN A 84 -3.21 -14.46 -5.65
N ILE A 85 -3.40 -13.89 -4.48
CA ILE A 85 -4.20 -12.67 -4.31
C ILE A 85 -3.55 -11.48 -5.02
N GLU A 86 -2.23 -11.34 -4.92
CA GLU A 86 -1.48 -10.30 -5.65
C GLU A 86 -1.66 -10.43 -7.17
N MET A 87 -1.68 -11.66 -7.69
CA MET A 87 -1.95 -11.90 -9.12
C MET A 87 -3.39 -11.55 -9.50
N ASP A 88 -4.36 -12.00 -8.73
CA ASP A 88 -5.79 -11.83 -9.01
C ASP A 88 -6.21 -10.35 -8.93
N GLU A 89 -5.63 -9.60 -7.99
CA GLU A 89 -5.89 -8.18 -7.79
C GLU A 89 -4.98 -7.26 -8.60
N GLY A 90 -3.98 -7.81 -9.31
CA GLY A 90 -3.06 -7.04 -10.14
C GLY A 90 -2.13 -6.13 -9.34
N VAL A 91 -1.67 -6.59 -8.16
CA VAL A 91 -0.81 -5.79 -7.29
C VAL A 91 0.62 -5.76 -7.84
N ASP A 92 1.11 -4.57 -8.16
CA ASP A 92 2.40 -4.37 -8.82
C ASP A 92 3.61 -4.90 -8.05
N VAL A 93 3.50 -5.00 -6.72
CA VAL A 93 4.62 -5.50 -5.88
C VAL A 93 5.02 -6.94 -6.22
N LEU A 94 4.15 -7.70 -6.85
CA LEU A 94 4.48 -9.02 -7.41
C LEU A 94 5.70 -8.96 -8.34
N LYS A 95 5.87 -7.83 -9.04
CA LYS A 95 7.01 -7.55 -9.92
C LYS A 95 8.01 -6.60 -9.25
N HIS A 96 8.32 -6.84 -7.97
CA HIS A 96 9.15 -5.97 -7.13
C HIS A 96 10.55 -5.67 -7.69
N GLN A 97 11.11 -6.56 -8.52
CA GLN A 97 12.41 -6.35 -9.15
C GLN A 97 12.44 -5.13 -10.06
N LYS A 98 11.31 -4.76 -10.69
CA LYS A 98 11.18 -3.52 -11.46
C LYS A 98 11.33 -2.27 -10.61
N TRP A 99 10.94 -2.35 -9.35
CA TRP A 99 11.04 -1.22 -8.41
C TRP A 99 12.42 -1.10 -7.77
N SER A 100 13.19 -2.19 -7.76
CA SER A 100 14.53 -2.23 -7.15
C SER A 100 15.60 -1.49 -7.96
N GLY A 101 15.31 -1.13 -9.22
CA GLY A 101 16.31 -0.60 -10.16
C GLY A 101 17.26 -1.67 -10.74
N ALA A 102 16.91 -2.94 -10.60
CA ALA A 102 17.71 -4.05 -11.11
C ALA A 102 17.99 -3.93 -12.61
N GLU A 103 17.01 -3.53 -13.42
CA GLU A 103 17.20 -3.30 -14.87
C GLU A 103 18.27 -2.27 -15.17
N TYR A 104 18.33 -1.19 -14.40
CA TYR A 104 19.32 -0.13 -14.56
C TYR A 104 20.72 -0.64 -14.25
N ILE A 105 20.89 -1.34 -13.14
CA ILE A 105 22.16 -1.94 -12.72
C ILE A 105 22.60 -3.01 -13.72
N ASP A 106 21.70 -3.90 -14.14
CA ASP A 106 21.98 -4.92 -15.15
C ASP A 106 22.42 -4.31 -16.49
N GLY A 107 21.80 -3.20 -16.89
CA GLY A 107 22.18 -2.43 -18.07
C GLY A 107 23.61 -1.90 -17.98
N LEU A 108 23.99 -1.30 -16.85
CA LEU A 108 25.34 -0.80 -16.59
C LEU A 108 26.37 -1.95 -16.59
N LEU A 109 26.06 -3.05 -15.92
CA LEU A 109 26.96 -4.21 -15.87
C LEU A 109 27.17 -4.83 -17.25
N LYS A 110 26.13 -4.95 -18.05
CA LYS A 110 26.23 -5.44 -19.45
C LYS A 110 27.13 -4.53 -20.29
N LEU A 111 27.00 -3.23 -20.18
CA LEU A 111 27.90 -2.29 -20.88
C LEU A 111 29.32 -2.43 -20.44
N ALA A 112 29.61 -2.55 -19.13
CA ALA A 112 30.95 -2.68 -18.59
C ALA A 112 31.60 -4.01 -18.95
N GLN A 113 30.80 -5.07 -19.10
CA GLN A 113 31.27 -6.45 -19.36
C GLN A 113 31.22 -6.85 -20.85
N GLY A 114 31.01 -5.90 -21.77
CA GLY A 114 30.96 -6.19 -23.20
C GLY A 114 29.74 -6.96 -23.67
N GLY A 115 28.59 -6.79 -22.95
CA GLY A 115 27.31 -7.38 -23.33
C GLY A 115 26.96 -8.70 -22.63
N VAL A 116 27.85 -9.24 -21.80
CA VAL A 116 27.60 -10.49 -21.04
C VAL A 116 27.48 -10.15 -19.56
N SER A 117 26.38 -10.56 -18.90
CA SER A 117 26.23 -10.47 -17.45
C SER A 117 25.85 -11.83 -16.90
N ALA A 118 26.66 -12.36 -15.98
CA ALA A 118 26.40 -13.62 -15.29
C ALA A 118 25.39 -13.45 -14.12
N THR A 119 25.03 -12.21 -13.79
CA THR A 119 24.24 -11.86 -12.61
C THR A 119 22.97 -11.06 -12.96
N ALA A 120 22.53 -11.08 -14.23
CA ALA A 120 21.35 -10.34 -14.67
C ALA A 120 20.10 -10.80 -13.93
N ALA A 121 19.49 -9.92 -13.13
CA ALA A 121 18.25 -10.20 -12.40
C ALA A 121 17.01 -10.18 -13.31
N MET A 122 17.10 -9.52 -14.48
CA MET A 122 16.03 -9.28 -15.43
C MET A 122 16.21 -10.01 -16.77
N GLY A 123 17.04 -11.05 -16.81
CA GLY A 123 17.30 -11.85 -18.01
C GLY A 123 16.17 -12.84 -18.32
N GLN A 124 16.22 -13.44 -19.54
CA GLN A 124 15.29 -14.49 -19.94
C GLN A 124 15.41 -15.70 -19.00
N GLY A 125 14.27 -16.18 -18.49
CA GLY A 125 14.20 -17.32 -17.56
C GLY A 125 14.36 -16.98 -16.08
N VAL A 126 14.47 -15.71 -15.72
CA VAL A 126 14.41 -15.25 -14.30
C VAL A 126 12.98 -15.09 -13.81
N THR A 127 12.84 -14.92 -12.50
CA THR A 127 11.58 -15.01 -11.77
C THR A 127 10.45 -14.10 -12.28
N GLU A 128 10.76 -12.92 -12.81
CA GLU A 128 9.70 -11.99 -13.30
C GLU A 128 8.99 -12.46 -14.58
N ASP A 129 9.61 -13.30 -15.40
CA ASP A 129 8.97 -13.89 -16.57
C ASP A 129 7.81 -14.83 -16.19
N GLN A 130 7.81 -15.35 -14.97
CA GLN A 130 6.80 -16.26 -14.45
C GLN A 130 5.44 -15.55 -14.17
N PHE A 131 5.44 -14.24 -14.05
CA PHE A 131 4.25 -13.41 -13.77
C PHE A 131 3.81 -12.60 -14.99
N LYS A 132 4.28 -12.92 -16.18
CA LYS A 132 3.72 -12.36 -17.41
C LYS A 132 2.36 -13.01 -17.64
N SER A 133 1.29 -12.23 -17.56
CA SER A 133 -0.01 -12.67 -18.03
C SER A 133 0.09 -13.00 -19.51
N ASN A 134 -0.35 -14.18 -19.90
CA ASN A 134 -0.66 -14.49 -21.29
C ASN A 134 -1.93 -13.66 -21.63
N LEU A 135 -1.74 -12.40 -22.02
CA LEU A 135 -2.73 -11.58 -22.68
C LEU A 135 -2.60 -11.75 -24.17
#